data_c0df94f30885da223ba4758a99a64491
#
_entry.id   c0df94f30885da223ba4758a99a64491
#
_cell.length_a   1.000
_cell.length_b   1.000
_cell.length_c   1.000
_cell.angle_alpha   90.00
_cell.angle_beta   90.00
_cell.angle_gamma   90.00
#
_symmetry.space_group_name_H-M   'P 1'
#
loop_
_entity.id
_entity.type
_entity.pdbx_description
1 polymer ?
#
loop_
_entity_poly.entity_id
_entity_poly.type
_entity_poly.pdbx_seq_one_letter_code
_entity_poly.pdbx_strand_id
1 'polypeptide(L)'
;MEHCLDSWISSTLGNANPEIYHSSPIIYRPSIWHLKQWETRWLSETPTIPSRGFDASSIRIVTIGHFVHSKTGQNVLILSTHLDDQGRQSRRESAKIILEGIQSFIGLNKFSAVLLAGDFNSPPDDEAYQIITSPDSIMEDIGVQIPKAKHYGNEMTFTSFGDVDSKPSRIDFIFSRKGDPITYTTYAVLANRFDDGIYLSDHRACVTDVLLI
;
A
#
# COMPACT_ATOMS: atom_id res chain seq x y z
N MET A 1 -30.68 -12.81 -14.96
CA MET A 1 -29.69 -12.11 -14.06
C MET A 1 -28.31 -12.43 -14.63
N GLU A 2 -27.85 -11.59 -15.53
CA GLU A 2 -26.48 -11.68 -16.06
C GLU A 2 -25.54 -11.08 -15.02
N HIS A 3 -24.78 -11.91 -14.35
CA HIS A 3 -23.62 -11.47 -13.58
C HIS A 3 -22.57 -11.01 -14.59
N CYS A 4 -22.56 -9.71 -14.86
CA CYS A 4 -21.47 -9.06 -15.54
C CYS A 4 -20.24 -9.20 -14.62
N LEU A 5 -19.36 -10.15 -14.92
CA LEU A 5 -18.02 -10.20 -14.38
C LEU A 5 -17.30 -8.97 -14.96
N ASP A 6 -17.33 -7.87 -14.21
CA ASP A 6 -16.49 -6.71 -14.52
C ASP A 6 -15.06 -7.21 -14.65
N SER A 7 -14.48 -7.04 -15.84
CA SER A 7 -13.12 -7.47 -16.11
C SER A 7 -12.16 -6.72 -15.18
N TRP A 8 -11.50 -7.43 -14.30
CA TRP A 8 -10.40 -6.92 -13.51
C TRP A 8 -9.19 -6.82 -14.43
N ILE A 9 -8.69 -5.63 -14.66
CA ILE A 9 -7.43 -5.43 -15.38
C ILE A 9 -6.36 -5.28 -14.31
N SER A 10 -5.51 -6.29 -14.19
CA SER A 10 -4.24 -6.16 -13.50
C SER A 10 -3.30 -5.42 -14.43
N SER A 11 -3.04 -4.15 -14.17
CA SER A 11 -1.91 -3.49 -14.77
C SER A 11 -0.65 -3.93 -14.02
N THR A 12 -0.08 -5.08 -14.41
CA THR A 12 1.33 -5.37 -14.10
C THR A 12 2.16 -4.35 -14.88
N LEU A 13 2.28 -3.17 -14.31
CA LEU A 13 3.02 -2.07 -14.86
C LEU A 13 4.46 -2.21 -14.39
N GLY A 14 5.30 -2.74 -15.23
CA GLY A 14 6.73 -2.86 -15.04
C GLY A 14 7.29 -3.69 -16.17
N ASN A 15 8.40 -3.27 -16.77
CA ASN A 15 9.09 -4.02 -17.82
C ASN A 15 9.33 -5.45 -17.34
N ALA A 16 8.70 -6.39 -18.04
CA ALA A 16 8.70 -7.80 -17.71
C ALA A 16 10.09 -8.41 -17.92
N ASN A 17 10.85 -8.46 -16.85
CA ASN A 17 11.79 -9.56 -16.65
C ASN A 17 11.32 -10.32 -15.41
N PRO A 18 10.64 -11.48 -15.56
CA PRO A 18 10.00 -12.18 -14.45
C PRO A 18 10.99 -12.69 -13.39
N GLU A 19 12.26 -12.69 -13.66
CA GLU A 19 13.27 -13.27 -12.77
C GLU A 19 13.80 -12.30 -11.69
N ILE A 20 13.43 -11.01 -11.72
CA ILE A 20 14.15 -9.99 -10.92
C ILE A 20 13.20 -9.09 -10.08
N TYR A 21 11.88 -9.11 -10.25
CA TYR A 21 11.02 -8.09 -9.66
C TYR A 21 9.96 -8.63 -8.71
N HIS A 22 9.99 -8.16 -7.47
CA HIS A 22 8.80 -8.16 -6.64
C HIS A 22 7.82 -7.12 -7.21
N SER A 23 6.67 -7.57 -7.68
CA SER A 23 5.64 -6.69 -8.20
C SER A 23 4.80 -6.13 -7.03
N SER A 24 4.49 -4.84 -7.09
CA SER A 24 3.53 -4.19 -6.19
C SER A 24 2.37 -3.67 -7.05
N PRO A 25 1.45 -4.55 -7.50
CA PRO A 25 0.41 -4.18 -8.45
C PRO A 25 -0.69 -3.35 -7.79
N ILE A 26 -1.38 -2.53 -8.61
CA ILE A 26 -2.64 -1.89 -8.25
C ILE A 26 -3.70 -2.49 -9.17
N ILE A 27 -4.72 -3.12 -8.57
CA ILE A 27 -5.85 -3.71 -9.27
C ILE A 27 -7.07 -2.80 -9.06
N TYR A 28 -7.75 -2.43 -10.14
CA TYR A 28 -8.89 -1.51 -10.08
C TYR A 28 -10.01 -1.91 -11.04
N ARG A 29 -11.20 -1.33 -10.85
CA ARG A 29 -12.35 -1.51 -11.76
C ARG A 29 -12.36 -0.41 -12.82
N PRO A 30 -12.11 -0.70 -14.12
CA PRO A 30 -12.10 0.30 -15.17
C PRO A 30 -13.45 0.98 -15.41
N SER A 31 -14.57 0.32 -15.06
CA SER A 31 -15.92 0.91 -15.10
C SER A 31 -16.12 2.02 -14.06
N ILE A 32 -15.30 2.05 -13.00
CA ILE A 32 -15.38 3.03 -11.92
C ILE A 32 -14.22 4.02 -11.96
N TRP A 33 -13.04 3.55 -12.28
CA TRP A 33 -11.81 4.32 -12.24
C TRP A 33 -11.13 4.37 -13.58
N HIS A 34 -10.72 5.56 -14.00
CA HIS A 34 -9.90 5.77 -15.19
C HIS A 34 -8.46 6.06 -14.77
N LEU A 35 -7.52 5.23 -15.19
CA LEU A 35 -6.08 5.45 -14.96
C LEU A 35 -5.60 6.58 -15.90
N LYS A 36 -5.19 7.70 -15.34
CA LYS A 36 -4.72 8.87 -16.06
C LYS A 36 -3.20 8.88 -16.29
N GLN A 37 -2.48 8.49 -15.25
CA GLN A 37 -1.02 8.45 -15.25
C GLN A 37 -0.54 7.42 -14.24
N TRP A 38 0.62 6.83 -14.49
CA TRP A 38 1.28 5.96 -13.52
C TRP A 38 2.79 6.01 -13.70
N GLU A 39 3.50 5.62 -12.65
CA GLU A 39 4.94 5.39 -12.70
C GLU A 39 5.35 4.28 -11.72
N THR A 40 6.52 3.70 -11.94
CA THR A 40 7.23 2.86 -10.98
C THR A 40 8.49 3.58 -10.53
N ARG A 41 8.73 3.62 -9.23
CA ARG A 41 10.03 4.04 -8.68
C ARG A 41 10.70 2.84 -8.02
N TRP A 42 12.00 2.70 -8.31
CA TRP A 42 12.84 1.75 -7.59
C TRP A 42 13.23 2.36 -6.25
N LEU A 43 13.11 1.56 -5.19
CA LEU A 43 13.43 1.99 -3.83
C LEU A 43 14.94 1.85 -3.59
N SER A 44 15.68 2.71 -4.28
CA SER A 44 17.13 2.69 -4.38
C SER A 44 17.69 4.10 -4.55
N GLU A 45 19.00 4.24 -4.57
CA GLU A 45 19.72 5.48 -4.87
C GLU A 45 19.44 6.01 -6.30
N THR A 46 18.88 5.17 -7.16
CA THR A 46 18.52 5.50 -8.54
C THR A 46 17.05 5.19 -8.84
N PRO A 47 16.08 5.99 -8.31
CA PRO A 47 14.65 5.63 -8.34
C PRO A 47 14.03 5.53 -9.75
N THR A 48 14.70 6.02 -10.77
CA THR A 48 14.23 5.98 -12.17
C THR A 48 14.87 4.86 -13.00
N ILE A 49 15.78 4.10 -12.42
CA ILE A 49 16.52 3.02 -13.08
C ILE A 49 16.34 1.73 -12.29
N PRO A 50 16.04 0.59 -12.96
CA PRO A 50 15.95 -0.70 -12.29
C PRO A 50 17.19 -1.00 -11.47
N SER A 51 17.05 -1.05 -10.15
CA SER A 51 18.16 -1.22 -9.23
C SER A 51 17.72 -1.74 -7.86
N ARG A 52 18.65 -2.43 -7.19
CA ARG A 52 18.53 -2.79 -5.78
C ARG A 52 19.26 -1.72 -4.97
N GLY A 53 18.58 -1.13 -3.98
CA GLY A 53 19.12 -0.02 -3.22
C GLY A 53 19.61 -0.40 -1.82
N PHE A 54 20.57 0.39 -1.34
CA PHE A 54 21.07 0.35 0.04
C PHE A 54 21.52 -1.08 0.46
N ASP A 55 21.02 -1.53 1.62
CA ASP A 55 21.27 -2.88 2.16
C ASP A 55 20.14 -3.89 1.83
N ALA A 56 19.28 -3.61 0.83
CA ALA A 56 18.18 -4.48 0.47
C ALA A 56 18.65 -5.89 0.03
N SER A 57 17.89 -6.90 0.41
CA SER A 57 18.07 -8.29 -0.05
C SER A 57 17.61 -8.47 -1.50
N SER A 58 16.61 -7.71 -1.92
CA SER A 58 15.99 -7.81 -3.25
C SER A 58 15.64 -6.43 -3.81
N ILE A 59 15.32 -6.39 -5.12
CA ILE A 59 14.81 -5.15 -5.75
C ILE A 59 13.43 -4.87 -5.20
N ARG A 60 13.22 -3.63 -4.70
CA ARG A 60 11.94 -3.15 -4.18
C ARG A 60 11.48 -1.94 -4.98
N ILE A 61 10.17 -1.82 -5.14
CA ILE A 61 9.55 -0.76 -5.92
C ILE A 61 8.34 -0.18 -5.18
N VAL A 62 7.96 1.02 -5.60
CA VAL A 62 6.63 1.57 -5.37
C VAL A 62 5.96 1.82 -6.72
N THR A 63 4.74 1.32 -6.88
CA THR A 63 3.86 1.64 -8.01
C THR A 63 2.96 2.79 -7.62
N ILE A 64 2.90 3.83 -8.45
CA ILE A 64 2.12 5.04 -8.21
C ILE A 64 1.11 5.19 -9.34
N GLY A 65 -0.18 5.26 -9.02
CA GLY A 65 -1.25 5.42 -9.99
C GLY A 65 -2.14 6.64 -9.70
N HIS A 66 -2.31 7.50 -10.69
CA HIS A 66 -3.27 8.61 -10.67
C HIS A 66 -4.56 8.16 -11.35
N PHE A 67 -5.62 8.07 -10.59
CA PHE A 67 -6.94 7.64 -11.05
C PHE A 67 -7.95 8.79 -11.00
N VAL A 68 -8.92 8.75 -11.93
CA VAL A 68 -10.06 9.65 -11.96
C VAL A 68 -11.33 8.81 -11.81
N HIS A 69 -12.18 9.16 -10.86
CA HIS A 69 -13.47 8.49 -10.69
C HIS A 69 -14.41 8.84 -11.84
N SER A 70 -14.90 7.82 -12.56
CA SER A 70 -15.61 7.98 -13.84
C SER A 70 -16.89 8.83 -13.76
N LYS A 71 -17.59 8.83 -12.61
CA LYS A 71 -18.86 9.57 -12.43
C LYS A 71 -18.66 10.95 -11.83
N THR A 72 -17.73 11.11 -10.87
CA THR A 72 -17.58 12.36 -10.12
C THR A 72 -16.43 13.24 -10.60
N GLY A 73 -15.50 12.68 -11.39
CA GLY A 73 -14.29 13.38 -11.81
C GLY A 73 -13.25 13.58 -10.69
N GLN A 74 -13.50 13.04 -9.49
CA GLN A 74 -12.56 13.14 -8.39
C GLN A 74 -11.25 12.41 -8.72
N ASN A 75 -10.12 13.05 -8.39
CA ASN A 75 -8.81 12.50 -8.61
C ASN A 75 -8.30 11.84 -7.33
N VAL A 76 -7.76 10.62 -7.44
CA VAL A 76 -7.11 9.92 -6.35
C VAL A 76 -5.73 9.45 -6.76
N LEU A 77 -4.79 9.50 -5.83
CA LEU A 77 -3.45 8.94 -5.97
C LEU A 77 -3.35 7.69 -5.10
N ILE A 78 -3.06 6.56 -5.73
CA ILE A 78 -2.91 5.27 -5.05
C ILE A 78 -1.48 4.80 -5.22
N LEU A 79 -0.87 4.37 -4.13
CA LEU A 79 0.46 3.81 -4.12
C LEU A 79 0.43 2.39 -3.53
N SER A 80 1.19 1.49 -4.15
CA SER A 80 1.38 0.11 -3.67
C SER A 80 2.87 -0.18 -3.55
N THR A 81 3.29 -0.76 -2.44
CA THR A 81 4.69 -1.09 -2.18
C THR A 81 4.85 -2.37 -1.37
N HIS A 82 6.06 -2.92 -1.39
CA HIS A 82 6.51 -3.97 -0.49
C HIS A 82 7.98 -3.69 -0.14
N LEU A 83 8.24 -3.25 1.08
CA LEU A 83 9.58 -2.90 1.54
C LEU A 83 10.43 -4.14 1.79
N ASP A 84 11.75 -3.95 1.90
CA ASP A 84 12.68 -5.05 2.08
C ASP A 84 12.56 -5.68 3.48
N ASP A 85 12.55 -7.01 3.53
CA ASP A 85 12.43 -7.78 4.77
C ASP A 85 13.71 -7.85 5.58
N GLN A 86 14.90 -7.65 4.96
CA GLN A 86 16.21 -7.76 5.60
C GLN A 86 16.84 -6.39 5.86
N GLY A 87 16.84 -5.51 4.84
CA GLY A 87 17.58 -4.25 4.85
C GLY A 87 16.90 -3.15 5.68
N ARG A 88 17.40 -2.87 6.89
CA ARG A 88 16.88 -1.79 7.72
C ARG A 88 17.11 -0.40 7.09
N GLN A 89 18.31 -0.17 6.53
CA GLN A 89 18.60 1.08 5.83
C GLN A 89 17.71 1.20 4.60
N SER A 90 17.52 0.12 3.84
CA SER A 90 16.64 0.10 2.69
C SER A 90 15.21 0.51 3.05
N ARG A 91 14.61 -0.06 4.11
CA ARG A 91 13.26 0.33 4.56
C ARG A 91 13.19 1.81 4.91
N ARG A 92 14.17 2.31 5.68
CA ARG A 92 14.24 3.72 6.08
C ARG A 92 14.31 4.67 4.88
N GLU A 93 15.21 4.42 3.95
CA GLU A 93 15.38 5.27 2.77
C GLU A 93 14.22 5.11 1.78
N SER A 94 13.66 3.90 1.65
CA SER A 94 12.45 3.65 0.87
C SER A 94 11.27 4.50 1.32
N ALA A 95 11.07 4.66 2.63
CA ALA A 95 10.02 5.52 3.18
C ALA A 95 10.17 6.97 2.69
N LYS A 96 11.39 7.50 2.63
CA LYS A 96 11.67 8.85 2.12
C LYS A 96 11.40 8.95 0.62
N ILE A 97 11.88 7.99 -0.17
CA ILE A 97 11.65 7.94 -1.63
C ILE A 97 10.14 7.90 -1.95
N ILE A 98 9.36 7.14 -1.17
CA ILE A 98 7.91 7.08 -1.33
C ILE A 98 7.28 8.46 -1.04
N LEU A 99 7.65 9.12 0.06
CA LEU A 99 7.15 10.46 0.40
C LEU A 99 7.53 11.50 -0.67
N GLU A 100 8.75 11.47 -1.19
CA GLU A 100 9.17 12.31 -2.32
C GLU A 100 8.36 12.02 -3.58
N GLY A 101 8.05 10.74 -3.84
CA GLY A 101 7.14 10.32 -4.91
C GLY A 101 5.78 10.96 -4.78
N ILE A 102 5.16 10.87 -3.61
CA ILE A 102 3.87 11.51 -3.33
C ILE A 102 3.96 13.02 -3.56
N GLN A 103 4.98 13.68 -3.01
CA GLN A 103 5.16 15.13 -3.16
C GLN A 103 5.26 15.57 -4.61
N SER A 104 5.97 14.80 -5.46
CA SER A 104 6.09 15.12 -6.89
C SER A 104 4.75 15.10 -7.62
N PHE A 105 3.84 14.20 -7.27
CA PHE A 105 2.51 14.14 -7.88
C PHE A 105 1.58 15.23 -7.38
N ILE A 106 1.54 15.48 -6.06
CA ILE A 106 0.65 16.48 -5.45
C ILE A 106 1.08 17.91 -5.80
N GLY A 107 2.35 18.14 -6.07
CA GLY A 107 2.86 19.43 -6.57
C GLY A 107 2.33 19.82 -7.97
N LEU A 108 1.95 18.82 -8.76
CA LEU A 108 1.47 19.01 -10.14
C LEU A 108 -0.05 18.88 -10.28
N ASN A 109 -0.73 18.24 -9.33
CA ASN A 109 -2.14 17.91 -9.43
C ASN A 109 -2.84 18.06 -8.07
N LYS A 110 -4.14 18.37 -8.13
CA LYS A 110 -5.01 18.32 -6.94
C LYS A 110 -5.64 16.93 -6.83
N PHE A 111 -5.55 16.32 -5.65
CA PHE A 111 -6.16 15.03 -5.34
C PHE A 111 -7.17 15.17 -4.22
N SER A 112 -8.31 14.50 -4.36
CA SER A 112 -9.32 14.34 -3.30
C SER A 112 -8.85 13.34 -2.24
N ALA A 113 -8.03 12.36 -2.62
CA ALA A 113 -7.41 11.42 -1.69
C ALA A 113 -6.04 10.97 -2.19
N VAL A 114 -5.13 10.73 -1.25
CA VAL A 114 -3.84 10.06 -1.49
C VAL A 114 -3.76 8.88 -0.53
N LEU A 115 -3.65 7.67 -1.06
CA LEU A 115 -3.58 6.43 -0.29
C LEU A 115 -2.31 5.66 -0.63
N LEU A 116 -1.62 5.18 0.38
CA LEU A 116 -0.44 4.33 0.26
C LEU A 116 -0.70 3.03 1.03
N ALA A 117 -0.58 1.89 0.36
CA ALA A 117 -0.80 0.58 0.98
C ALA A 117 0.31 -0.41 0.64
N GLY A 118 0.51 -1.39 1.52
CA GLY A 118 1.47 -2.47 1.29
C GLY A 118 2.01 -3.11 2.56
N ASP A 119 2.93 -4.04 2.33
CA ASP A 119 3.77 -4.62 3.36
C ASP A 119 5.02 -3.74 3.54
N PHE A 120 5.18 -3.19 4.73
CA PHE A 120 6.31 -2.33 5.06
C PHE A 120 7.46 -3.08 5.73
N ASN A 121 7.28 -4.36 6.06
CA ASN A 121 8.25 -5.13 6.83
C ASN A 121 8.79 -4.37 8.06
N SER A 122 7.99 -3.44 8.58
CA SER A 122 8.37 -2.40 9.53
C SER A 122 7.21 -2.21 10.52
N PRO A 123 7.30 -2.79 11.72
CA PRO A 123 6.28 -2.55 12.74
C PRO A 123 6.27 -1.08 13.20
N PRO A 124 5.26 -0.63 13.98
CA PRO A 124 5.11 0.78 14.36
C PRO A 124 6.27 1.40 15.14
N ASP A 125 7.14 0.60 15.73
CA ASP A 125 8.35 1.02 16.42
C ASP A 125 9.61 1.03 15.53
N ASP A 126 9.51 0.64 14.26
CA ASP A 126 10.60 0.71 13.28
C ASP A 126 10.64 2.06 12.56
N GLU A 127 11.83 2.44 12.08
CA GLU A 127 12.13 3.75 11.49
C GLU A 127 11.27 4.05 10.24
N ALA A 128 11.00 3.08 9.37
CA ALA A 128 10.25 3.33 8.15
C ALA A 128 8.80 3.74 8.46
N TYR A 129 8.12 3.04 9.37
CA TYR A 129 6.80 3.44 9.83
C TYR A 129 6.82 4.84 10.47
N GLN A 130 7.81 5.10 11.35
CA GLN A 130 7.94 6.37 12.04
C GLN A 130 8.18 7.54 11.08
N ILE A 131 8.94 7.34 9.99
CA ILE A 131 9.13 8.35 8.94
C ILE A 131 7.81 8.65 8.23
N ILE A 132 7.07 7.61 7.82
CA ILE A 132 5.79 7.77 7.12
C ILE A 132 4.75 8.49 7.99
N THR A 133 4.75 8.24 9.30
CA THR A 133 3.73 8.76 10.22
C THR A 133 4.21 9.89 11.12
N SER A 134 5.42 10.40 10.92
CA SER A 134 5.99 11.47 11.75
C SER A 134 5.06 12.71 11.81
N PRO A 135 5.15 13.54 12.85
CA PRO A 135 4.37 14.77 12.92
C PRO A 135 4.51 15.67 11.68
N ASP A 136 5.74 15.73 11.12
CA ASP A 136 6.05 16.54 9.94
C ASP A 136 5.68 15.82 8.61
N SER A 137 5.37 14.54 8.65
CA SER A 137 4.90 13.81 7.47
C SER A 137 3.49 14.24 7.08
N ILE A 138 3.24 14.19 5.77
CA ILE A 138 1.90 14.42 5.23
C ILE A 138 0.97 13.21 5.36
N MET A 139 1.48 12.05 5.75
CA MET A 139 0.74 10.79 5.82
C MET A 139 0.35 10.42 7.27
N GLU A 140 -0.72 9.67 7.40
CA GLU A 140 -1.22 9.12 8.66
C GLU A 140 -1.72 7.69 8.47
N ASP A 141 -1.63 6.87 9.52
CA ASP A 141 -2.10 5.47 9.51
C ASP A 141 -3.61 5.40 9.73
N ILE A 142 -4.35 4.95 8.74
CA ILE A 142 -5.82 4.81 8.80
C ILE A 142 -6.24 3.90 9.97
N GLY A 143 -5.50 2.82 10.23
CA GLY A 143 -5.79 1.93 11.34
C GLY A 143 -5.60 2.56 12.73
N VAL A 144 -4.92 3.71 12.81
CA VAL A 144 -4.83 4.53 14.04
C VAL A 144 -5.91 5.60 14.08
N GLN A 145 -6.25 6.19 12.94
CA GLN A 145 -7.22 7.28 12.85
C GLN A 145 -8.67 6.82 13.05
N ILE A 146 -9.00 5.63 12.58
CA ILE A 146 -10.35 5.07 12.74
C ILE A 146 -10.57 4.64 14.20
N PRO A 147 -11.66 5.06 14.86
CA PRO A 147 -11.99 4.60 16.21
C PRO A 147 -12.09 3.07 16.30
N LYS A 148 -11.55 2.49 17.38
CA LYS A 148 -11.56 1.03 17.60
C LYS A 148 -12.95 0.37 17.48
N ALA A 149 -14.03 1.08 17.79
CA ALA A 149 -15.41 0.61 17.61
C ALA A 149 -15.80 0.35 16.14
N LYS A 150 -15.02 0.84 15.18
CA LYS A 150 -15.19 0.61 13.75
C LYS A 150 -14.16 -0.35 13.16
N HIS A 151 -13.37 -1.01 14.03
CA HIS A 151 -12.42 -2.04 13.61
C HIS A 151 -13.09 -3.41 13.63
N TYR A 152 -12.70 -4.25 12.69
CA TYR A 152 -13.16 -5.64 12.57
C TYR A 152 -11.99 -6.60 12.36
N GLY A 153 -12.18 -7.85 12.80
CA GLY A 153 -11.23 -8.92 12.58
C GLY A 153 -10.04 -8.90 13.54
N ASN A 154 -8.85 -8.97 12.99
CA ASN A 154 -7.61 -9.15 13.74
C ASN A 154 -6.84 -7.83 13.92
N GLU A 155 -5.74 -7.85 14.68
CA GLU A 155 -4.83 -6.71 14.80
C GLU A 155 -3.51 -6.94 14.07
N MET A 156 -2.96 -8.16 14.15
CA MET A 156 -1.70 -8.52 13.51
C MET A 156 -1.94 -8.92 12.06
N THR A 157 -1.14 -8.38 11.17
CA THR A 157 -1.26 -8.59 9.72
C THR A 157 -0.38 -9.73 9.24
N PHE A 158 0.82 -9.92 9.78
CA PHE A 158 1.69 -11.07 9.52
C PHE A 158 1.46 -12.17 10.54
N THR A 159 1.39 -13.42 10.09
CA THR A 159 1.09 -14.61 10.90
C THR A 159 2.04 -15.78 10.69
N SER A 160 2.91 -15.72 9.67
CA SER A 160 3.81 -16.83 9.29
C SER A 160 3.09 -18.18 9.16
N PHE A 161 1.90 -18.20 8.52
CA PHE A 161 1.04 -19.39 8.43
C PHE A 161 0.68 -20.03 9.78
N GLY A 162 0.74 -19.26 10.86
CA GLY A 162 0.48 -19.76 12.22
C GLY A 162 1.62 -20.56 12.83
N ASP A 163 2.83 -20.37 12.34
CA ASP A 163 4.05 -20.96 12.91
C ASP A 163 4.18 -20.54 14.39
N VAL A 164 4.30 -21.53 15.28
CA VAL A 164 4.36 -21.32 16.73
C VAL A 164 5.66 -20.64 17.19
N ASP A 165 6.71 -20.75 16.40
CA ASP A 165 8.02 -20.13 16.66
C ASP A 165 8.10 -18.70 16.11
N SER A 166 7.13 -18.30 15.29
CA SER A 166 7.06 -16.96 14.72
C SER A 166 6.17 -16.04 15.55
N LYS A 167 6.63 -14.80 15.75
CA LYS A 167 5.86 -13.79 16.45
C LYS A 167 4.99 -13.00 15.46
N PRO A 168 3.67 -13.06 15.56
CA PRO A 168 2.79 -12.23 14.75
C PRO A 168 3.09 -10.74 14.91
N SER A 169 3.02 -9.98 13.83
CA SER A 169 3.31 -8.55 13.81
C SER A 169 2.34 -7.78 12.90
N ARG A 170 2.24 -6.48 13.13
CA ARG A 170 1.52 -5.57 12.26
C ARG A 170 2.53 -4.84 11.39
N ILE A 171 2.65 -5.25 10.14
CA ILE A 171 3.63 -4.75 9.16
C ILE A 171 2.99 -4.34 7.83
N ASP A 172 1.70 -4.64 7.65
CA ASP A 172 0.90 -4.19 6.50
C ASP A 172 0.02 -3.01 6.94
N PHE A 173 0.01 -1.97 6.12
CA PHE A 173 -0.68 -0.73 6.45
C PHE A 173 -1.43 -0.16 5.25
N ILE A 174 -2.43 0.66 5.56
CA ILE A 174 -3.03 1.61 4.65
C ILE A 174 -2.86 2.99 5.28
N PHE A 175 -2.09 3.85 4.62
CA PHE A 175 -1.90 5.24 5.02
C PHE A 175 -2.71 6.15 4.11
N SER A 176 -3.10 7.31 4.65
CA SER A 176 -3.73 8.39 3.89
C SER A 176 -3.03 9.71 4.10
N ARG A 177 -3.24 10.66 3.19
CA ARG A 177 -2.75 12.01 3.41
C ARG A 177 -3.60 12.73 4.46
N LYS A 178 -2.94 13.38 5.41
CA LYS A 178 -3.57 14.22 6.43
C LYS A 178 -4.39 15.35 5.79
N GLY A 179 -5.60 15.54 6.27
CA GLY A 179 -6.48 16.64 5.84
C GLY A 179 -7.17 16.43 4.49
N ASP A 180 -7.07 15.26 3.87
CA ASP A 180 -7.87 14.94 2.69
C ASP A 180 -9.37 14.95 3.04
N PRO A 181 -10.25 15.45 2.14
CA PRO A 181 -11.68 15.47 2.35
C PRO A 181 -12.30 14.07 2.17
N ILE A 182 -11.95 13.17 3.08
CA ILE A 182 -12.39 11.76 3.08
C ILE A 182 -12.93 11.37 4.45
N THR A 183 -13.86 10.44 4.45
CA THR A 183 -14.38 9.81 5.67
C THR A 183 -14.11 8.32 5.62
N TYR A 184 -13.49 7.80 6.67
CA TYR A 184 -13.30 6.37 6.86
C TYR A 184 -14.49 5.79 7.61
N THR A 185 -15.11 4.77 7.06
CA THR A 185 -16.27 4.13 7.70
C THR A 185 -15.88 2.89 8.47
N THR A 186 -14.91 2.12 7.96
CA THR A 186 -14.44 0.87 8.56
C THR A 186 -12.94 0.67 8.37
N TYR A 187 -12.32 -0.13 9.25
CA TYR A 187 -11.01 -0.71 9.08
C TYR A 187 -11.04 -2.17 9.50
N ALA A 188 -10.48 -3.07 8.73
CA ALA A 188 -10.44 -4.48 9.06
C ALA A 188 -9.10 -5.12 8.71
N VAL A 189 -8.70 -6.09 9.52
CA VAL A 189 -7.65 -7.06 9.22
C VAL A 189 -8.32 -8.42 9.14
N LEU A 190 -8.53 -8.91 7.93
CA LEU A 190 -9.33 -10.09 7.64
C LEU A 190 -8.61 -11.37 8.07
N ALA A 191 -9.37 -12.43 8.34
CA ALA A 191 -8.78 -13.74 8.60
C ALA A 191 -8.08 -14.29 7.34
N ASN A 192 -6.93 -14.94 7.53
CA ASN A 192 -6.19 -15.63 6.47
C ASN A 192 -6.24 -17.15 6.58
N ARG A 193 -6.95 -17.68 7.58
CA ARG A 193 -7.22 -19.09 7.78
C ARG A 193 -8.72 -19.33 7.91
N PHE A 194 -9.22 -20.36 7.24
CA PHE A 194 -10.63 -20.71 7.17
C PHE A 194 -10.93 -22.03 7.91
N ASP A 195 -12.19 -22.47 7.89
CA ASP A 195 -12.68 -23.65 8.63
C ASP A 195 -12.00 -24.96 8.18
N ASP A 196 -11.47 -25.02 6.97
CA ASP A 196 -10.65 -26.13 6.46
C ASP A 196 -9.23 -26.18 7.05
N GLY A 197 -8.86 -25.17 7.84
CA GLY A 197 -7.55 -25.04 8.46
C GLY A 197 -6.44 -24.56 7.52
N ILE A 198 -6.75 -24.24 6.27
CA ILE A 198 -5.78 -23.79 5.25
C ILE A 198 -5.54 -22.29 5.39
N TYR A 199 -4.28 -21.89 5.35
CA TYR A 199 -3.88 -20.48 5.23
C TYR A 199 -3.77 -20.10 3.76
N LEU A 200 -4.46 -19.03 3.35
CA LEU A 200 -4.35 -18.48 1.99
C LEU A 200 -3.04 -17.69 1.81
N SER A 201 -2.49 -17.16 2.89
CA SER A 201 -1.26 -16.37 2.92
C SER A 201 -0.70 -16.40 4.33
N ASP A 202 0.57 -16.10 4.49
CA ASP A 202 1.21 -15.78 5.77
C ASP A 202 0.84 -14.38 6.28
N HIS A 203 0.21 -13.57 5.42
CA HIS A 203 -0.36 -12.27 5.78
C HIS A 203 -1.89 -12.28 5.78
N ARG A 204 -2.45 -11.33 6.51
CA ARG A 204 -3.88 -10.99 6.53
C ARG A 204 -4.12 -9.72 5.72
N ALA A 205 -5.18 -9.72 4.92
CA ALA A 205 -5.54 -8.54 4.13
C ALA A 205 -6.04 -7.40 5.03
N CYS A 206 -5.47 -6.20 4.83
CA CYS A 206 -6.01 -4.96 5.39
C CYS A 206 -7.07 -4.40 4.45
N VAL A 207 -8.20 -3.98 4.99
CA VAL A 207 -9.33 -3.41 4.24
C VAL A 207 -9.83 -2.15 4.91
N THR A 208 -10.19 -1.15 4.14
CA THR A 208 -10.88 0.05 4.61
C THR A 208 -11.93 0.50 3.61
N ASP A 209 -13.05 1.01 4.10
CA ASP A 209 -14.04 1.69 3.29
C ASP A 209 -13.84 3.20 3.42
N VAL A 210 -13.67 3.86 2.27
CA VAL A 210 -13.39 5.29 2.17
C VAL A 210 -14.50 5.97 1.38
N LEU A 211 -15.09 7.02 1.96
CA LEU A 211 -16.03 7.91 1.28
C LEU A 211 -15.29 9.19 0.89
N LEU A 212 -15.20 9.46 -0.41
CA LEU A 212 -14.72 10.73 -0.96
C LEU A 212 -15.84 11.80 -0.82
N ILE A 213 -15.53 12.93 -0.21
CA ILE A 213 -16.47 14.04 0.00
C ILE A 213 -16.40 15.05 -1.14
#